data_56fea2f04497757fbee3abefb105dd99
#
_entry.id   56fea2f04497757fbee3abefb105dd99
#
_cell.length_a   1.000
_cell.length_b   1.000
_cell.length_c   1.000
_cell.angle_alpha   90.00
_cell.angle_beta   90.00
_cell.angle_gamma   90.00
#
_symmetry.space_group_name_H-M   'P 1'
#
loop_
_entity.id
_entity.type
_entity.pdbx_description
1 polymer ?
#
loop_
_entity_poly.entity_id
_entity_poly.type
_entity_poly.pdbx_seq_one_letter_code
_entity_poly.pdbx_strand_id
1 'polypeptide(L)' 'MINFTDKQLQIIADAVEDYAVLLDEDTADECGEILDIIEAHFINND' A
#
# COMPACT_ATOMS: atom_id res chain seq x y z
N MET A 1 -14.84 -3.68 -7.01
CA MET A 1 -13.41 -3.91 -7.00
C MET A 1 -12.67 -2.67 -7.45
N ILE A 2 -11.55 -2.34 -6.79
CA ILE A 2 -10.79 -1.12 -7.09
C ILE A 2 -9.84 -1.38 -8.24
N ASN A 3 -9.90 -0.52 -9.24
CA ASN A 3 -9.01 -0.61 -10.40
C ASN A 3 -8.11 0.60 -10.46
N PHE A 4 -6.83 0.38 -10.16
CA PHE A 4 -5.81 1.42 -10.30
C PHE A 4 -4.76 0.95 -11.29
N THR A 5 -4.12 1.89 -11.96
CA THR A 5 -2.96 1.57 -12.79
C THR A 5 -1.77 1.22 -11.88
N ASP A 6 -0.77 0.56 -12.46
CA ASP A 6 0.44 0.24 -11.71
C ASP A 6 1.10 1.49 -11.16
N LYS A 7 1.14 2.55 -11.94
CA LYS A 7 1.71 3.81 -11.49
C LYS A 7 0.92 4.40 -10.32
N GLN A 8 -0.40 4.32 -10.39
CA GLN A 8 -1.25 4.81 -9.30
C GLN A 8 -1.04 4.00 -8.03
N LEU A 9 -0.92 2.69 -8.16
CA LEU A 9 -0.64 1.84 -7.01
C LEU A 9 0.72 2.15 -6.39
N GLN A 10 1.70 2.46 -7.21
CA GLN A 10 3.02 2.86 -6.72
C GLN A 10 2.94 4.15 -5.90
N ILE A 11 2.19 5.12 -6.40
CA ILE A 11 1.99 6.38 -5.69
C ILE A 11 1.29 6.15 -4.35
N ILE A 12 0.26 5.30 -4.36
CA ILE A 12 -0.49 4.99 -3.14
C ILE A 12 0.42 4.29 -2.14
N ALA A 13 1.22 3.35 -2.59
CA ALA A 13 2.14 2.63 -1.71
C ALA A 13 3.16 3.58 -1.08
N ASP A 14 3.73 4.47 -1.86
CA ASP A 14 4.68 5.46 -1.36
C ASP A 14 4.02 6.38 -0.32
N ALA A 15 2.81 6.83 -0.60
CA ALA A 15 2.08 7.70 0.32
C ALA A 15 1.77 6.97 1.63
N VAL A 16 1.38 5.71 1.55
CA VAL A 16 1.06 4.91 2.73
C VAL A 16 2.31 4.69 3.57
N GLU A 17 3.44 4.40 2.94
CA GLU A 17 4.70 4.21 3.67
C GLU A 17 5.11 5.48 4.42
N ASP A 18 5.03 6.62 3.76
CA ASP A 18 5.39 7.89 4.37
C ASP A 18 4.45 8.23 5.52
N TYR A 19 3.18 7.97 5.32
CA TYR A 19 2.18 8.26 6.33
C TYR A 19 2.34 7.35 7.56
N ALA A 20 2.66 6.08 7.33
CA ALA A 20 2.81 5.11 8.40
C ALA A 20 3.91 5.49 9.39
N VAL A 21 4.95 6.15 8.91
CA VAL A 21 6.07 6.58 9.77
C VAL A 21 5.62 7.57 10.83
N LEU A 22 4.55 8.32 10.56
CA LEU A 22 4.08 9.39 11.43
C LEU A 22 2.97 8.96 12.39
N LEU A 23 2.54 7.70 12.30
CA LEU A 23 1.35 7.24 13.01
C LEU A 23 1.67 6.36 14.19
N ASP A 24 0.64 6.11 14.99
CA ASP A 24 0.73 5.17 16.09
C ASP A 24 0.80 3.73 15.56
N GLU A 25 1.03 2.80 16.48
CA GLU A 25 1.26 1.40 16.13
C GLU A 25 0.06 0.76 15.45
N ASP A 26 -1.15 1.06 15.91
CA ASP A 26 -2.37 0.46 15.37
C ASP A 26 -2.58 0.84 13.91
N THR A 27 -2.43 2.11 13.60
CA THR A 27 -2.63 2.58 12.23
C THR A 27 -1.48 2.14 11.33
N ALA A 28 -0.27 2.05 11.89
CA ALA A 28 0.87 1.53 11.13
C ALA A 28 0.64 0.07 10.72
N ASP A 29 0.03 -0.73 11.57
CA ASP A 29 -0.31 -2.12 11.23
C ASP A 29 -1.30 -2.18 10.06
N GLU A 30 -2.30 -1.31 10.08
CA GLU A 30 -3.26 -1.22 8.97
C GLU A 30 -2.58 -0.80 7.67
N CYS A 31 -1.64 0.13 7.75
CA CYS A 31 -0.88 0.55 6.59
C CYS A 31 -0.05 -0.62 6.04
N GLY A 32 0.52 -1.43 6.92
CA GLY A 32 1.25 -2.62 6.52
C GLY A 32 0.38 -3.60 5.74
N GLU A 33 -0.86 -3.81 6.17
CA GLU A 33 -1.79 -4.66 5.45
C GLU A 33 -2.11 -4.12 4.07
N ILE A 34 -2.31 -2.81 3.96
CA ILE A 34 -2.57 -2.18 2.67
C ILE A 34 -1.38 -2.38 1.73
N LEU A 35 -0.17 -2.19 2.24
CA LEU A 35 1.04 -2.38 1.45
C LEU A 35 1.19 -3.83 0.99
N ASP A 36 0.84 -4.79 1.84
CA ASP A 36 0.89 -6.21 1.48
C ASP A 36 -0.07 -6.51 0.33
N ILE A 37 -1.26 -5.94 0.36
CA ILE A 37 -2.25 -6.14 -0.71
C ILE A 37 -1.73 -5.58 -2.02
N ILE A 38 -1.14 -4.40 -1.99
CA ILE A 38 -0.59 -3.76 -3.19
C ILE A 38 0.58 -4.58 -3.73
N GLU A 39 1.46 -5.04 -2.85
CA GLU A 39 2.59 -5.85 -3.23
C GLU A 39 2.15 -7.17 -3.87
N ALA A 40 1.12 -7.81 -3.30
CA ALA A 40 0.57 -9.03 -3.87
C ALA A 40 0.05 -8.80 -5.28
N HIS A 41 -0.55 -7.64 -5.54
CA HIS A 41 -1.01 -7.30 -6.89
C HIS A 41 0.16 -7.30 -7.88
N PHE A 42 1.28 -6.70 -7.52
CA PHE A 42 2.44 -6.65 -8.41
C PHE A 42 3.07 -8.02 -8.62
N ILE A 43 3.12 -8.83 -7.57
CA ILE A 43 3.70 -10.18 -7.65
C ILE A 43 2.84 -11.09 -8.51
N ASN A 44 1.52 -11.01 -8.36
CA ASN A 44 0.59 -11.93 -9.03
C ASN A 44 0.14 -11.47 -10.41
N ASN A 45 0.55 -10.28 -10.82
CA ASN A 45 0.07 -9.68 -12.06
C ASN A 45 1.10 -9.87 -13.18
N ASP A 46 1.39 -11.10 -13.48
CA ASP A 46 2.32 -11.43 -14.59
C ASP A 46 1.58 -11.65 -15.90
#